data_e516ca17891ca46014d0d11bb7ce9814
#
_entry.id   e516ca17891ca46014d0d11bb7ce9814
#
_cell.length_a   1.000
_cell.length_b   1.000
_cell.length_c   1.000
_cell.angle_alpha   90.00
_cell.angle_beta   90.00
_cell.angle_gamma   90.00
#
_symmetry.space_group_name_H-M   'P 1'
#
loop_
_entity.id
_entity.type
_entity.pdbx_description
1 polymer ?
#
loop_
_entity_poly.entity_id
_entity_poly.type
_entity_poly.pdbx_seq_one_letter_code
_entity_poly.pdbx_strand_id
1 'polypeptide(L)'
;TRTHLIGLLLGAEEDWPTAFEALLALVGPITTDDGVTHELTSERLTIEPFDLRQPVRTELVIDRLAYWYYHPREWLKKAALMDGTYLLNSPFTFQSMEKHSAYCAMVRLGLKIPRTVLVPYKNPVDNVRWAYTAAKYNQSFDLDIIAADLGYPLYMKPFDGGGWRGVSRINNQDDLHKAYDESGEMLMHLQATVDYEKFARALSI
;
A
#
# COMPACT_ATOMS: atom_id res chain seq x y z
N THR A 1 -16.94 28.15 18.68
CA THR A 1 -16.93 26.74 18.32
C THR A 1 -16.66 26.60 16.84
N ARG A 2 -15.82 25.65 16.48
CA ARG A 2 -15.55 25.25 15.09
C ARG A 2 -15.91 23.78 14.94
N THR A 3 -16.64 23.45 13.87
CA THR A 3 -17.00 22.06 13.57
C THR A 3 -16.11 21.59 12.45
N HIS A 4 -15.52 20.40 12.61
CA HIS A 4 -14.66 19.73 11.64
C HIS A 4 -15.31 18.46 11.16
N LEU A 5 -15.30 18.24 9.86
CA LEU A 5 -15.87 17.04 9.24
C LEU A 5 -14.75 16.09 8.81
N ILE A 6 -14.79 14.87 9.35
CA ILE A 6 -13.87 13.79 9.06
C ILE A 6 -14.54 12.78 8.12
N GLY A 7 -13.97 12.56 6.95
CA GLY A 7 -14.41 11.55 6.01
C GLY A 7 -13.84 10.17 6.34
N LEU A 8 -14.68 9.14 6.38
CA LEU A 8 -14.28 7.75 6.58
C LEU A 8 -14.41 6.99 5.26
N LEU A 9 -13.27 6.74 4.60
CA LEU A 9 -13.19 6.02 3.33
C LEU A 9 -12.65 4.60 3.58
N LEU A 10 -13.51 3.74 4.16
CA LEU A 10 -13.12 2.46 4.74
C LEU A 10 -13.64 1.24 3.95
N GLY A 11 -14.35 1.45 2.84
CA GLY A 11 -14.87 0.39 1.99
C GLY A 11 -15.95 -0.44 2.68
N ALA A 12 -15.84 -1.76 2.56
CA ALA A 12 -16.81 -2.72 3.12
C ALA A 12 -16.59 -3.04 4.60
N GLU A 13 -15.63 -2.39 5.27
CA GLU A 13 -15.39 -2.61 6.69
C GLU A 13 -16.46 -1.91 7.53
N GLU A 14 -17.16 -2.65 8.37
CA GLU A 14 -18.22 -2.12 9.23
C GLU A 14 -17.73 -1.83 10.66
N ASP A 15 -16.81 -2.63 11.17
CA ASP A 15 -16.34 -2.52 12.56
C ASP A 15 -15.55 -1.23 12.79
N TRP A 16 -14.67 -0.88 11.86
CA TRP A 16 -13.81 0.29 11.96
C TRP A 16 -14.56 1.61 11.99
N PRO A 17 -15.45 1.90 11.00
CA PRO A 17 -16.20 3.16 11.06
C PRO A 17 -17.07 3.24 12.31
N THR A 18 -17.72 2.16 12.73
CA THR A 18 -18.54 2.12 13.94
C THR A 18 -17.70 2.38 15.19
N ALA A 19 -16.53 1.77 15.31
CA ALA A 19 -15.62 2.01 16.44
C ALA A 19 -15.09 3.45 16.46
N PHE A 20 -14.75 3.99 15.30
CA PHE A 20 -14.26 5.37 15.19
C PHE A 20 -15.35 6.39 15.55
N GLU A 21 -16.56 6.21 15.07
CA GLU A 21 -17.72 7.05 15.40
C GLU A 21 -18.01 7.03 16.91
N ALA A 22 -17.95 5.84 17.54
CA ALA A 22 -18.11 5.69 18.97
C ALA A 22 -16.98 6.40 19.76
N LEU A 23 -15.74 6.31 19.30
CA LEU A 23 -14.61 7.00 19.91
C LEU A 23 -14.75 8.53 19.81
N LEU A 24 -15.17 9.07 18.68
CA LEU A 24 -15.44 10.50 18.54
C LEU A 24 -16.52 10.97 19.50
N ALA A 25 -17.59 10.20 19.68
CA ALA A 25 -18.65 10.50 20.63
C ALA A 25 -18.16 10.51 22.09
N LEU A 26 -17.21 9.63 22.44
CA LEU A 26 -16.57 9.61 23.76
C LEU A 26 -15.63 10.80 23.99
N VAL A 27 -14.89 11.22 22.97
CA VAL A 27 -13.97 12.35 23.05
C VAL A 27 -14.75 13.66 23.28
N GLY A 28 -15.88 13.81 22.60
CA GLY A 28 -16.68 15.03 22.67
C GLY A 28 -15.95 16.28 22.17
N PRO A 29 -16.48 17.49 22.48
CA PRO A 29 -15.83 18.74 22.10
C PRO A 29 -14.49 18.94 22.83
N ILE A 30 -13.48 19.42 22.08
CA ILE A 30 -12.13 19.70 22.58
C ILE A 30 -11.92 21.20 22.62
N THR A 31 -11.54 21.74 23.78
CA THR A 31 -11.16 23.16 23.89
C THR A 31 -9.61 23.27 23.91
N THR A 32 -9.08 24.00 22.97
CA THR A 32 -7.64 24.27 22.85
C THR A 32 -7.20 25.44 23.76
N ASP A 33 -5.89 25.59 23.95
CA ASP A 33 -5.33 26.59 24.87
C ASP A 33 -5.68 28.04 24.49
N ASP A 34 -6.02 28.30 23.24
CA ASP A 34 -6.51 29.60 22.75
C ASP A 34 -8.00 29.84 23.04
N GLY A 35 -8.66 28.93 23.76
CA GLY A 35 -10.06 29.01 24.14
C GLY A 35 -11.04 28.68 23.04
N VAL A 36 -10.58 28.15 21.90
CA VAL A 36 -11.47 27.70 20.81
C VAL A 36 -11.96 26.27 21.08
N THR A 37 -13.27 26.08 21.00
CA THR A 37 -13.89 24.76 21.11
C THR A 37 -14.06 24.16 19.72
N HIS A 38 -13.55 22.94 19.54
CA HIS A 38 -13.61 22.15 18.31
C HIS A 38 -14.56 20.97 18.50
N GLU A 39 -15.52 20.86 17.61
CA GLU A 39 -16.43 19.71 17.51
C GLU A 39 -16.03 18.86 16.31
N LEU A 40 -15.78 17.57 16.56
CA LEU A 40 -15.41 16.62 15.52
C LEU A 40 -16.62 15.79 15.12
N THR A 41 -16.93 15.80 13.83
CA THR A 41 -18.01 15.00 13.25
C THR A 41 -17.42 14.11 12.17
N SER A 42 -18.09 13.01 11.86
CA SER A 42 -17.66 12.10 10.80
C SER A 42 -18.78 11.77 9.83
N GLU A 43 -18.42 11.46 8.60
CA GLU A 43 -19.31 10.88 7.60
C GLU A 43 -18.62 9.71 6.88
N ARG A 44 -19.39 8.67 6.58
CA ARG A 44 -18.91 7.55 5.76
C ARG A 44 -18.98 7.96 4.30
N LEU A 45 -17.84 7.92 3.62
CA LEU A 45 -17.74 8.38 2.24
C LEU A 45 -18.06 7.26 1.26
N THR A 46 -18.92 7.57 0.29
CA THR A 46 -19.11 6.81 -0.94
C THR A 46 -18.59 7.65 -2.10
N ILE A 47 -17.79 7.04 -2.97
CA ILE A 47 -17.18 7.75 -4.08
C ILE A 47 -17.99 7.51 -5.36
N GLU A 48 -18.70 8.54 -5.75
CA GLU A 48 -19.46 8.67 -6.99
C GLU A 48 -18.60 9.29 -8.08
N PRO A 49 -19.03 9.33 -9.37
CA PRO A 49 -18.41 10.19 -10.35
C PRO A 49 -18.36 11.63 -9.85
N PHE A 50 -17.22 12.28 -9.97
CA PHE A 50 -16.99 13.61 -9.40
C PHE A 50 -16.43 14.61 -10.41
N ASP A 51 -16.86 15.87 -10.29
CA ASP A 51 -16.26 16.99 -10.99
C ASP A 51 -15.04 17.48 -10.21
N LEU A 52 -13.91 17.69 -10.90
CA LEU A 52 -12.68 18.18 -10.30
C LEU A 52 -12.84 19.56 -9.65
N ARG A 53 -13.80 20.36 -10.09
CA ARG A 53 -14.07 21.69 -9.54
C ARG A 53 -15.05 21.70 -8.37
N GLN A 54 -15.76 20.59 -8.14
CA GLN A 54 -16.69 20.50 -7.03
C GLN A 54 -15.89 20.38 -5.72
N PRO A 55 -16.05 21.29 -4.76
CA PRO A 55 -15.30 21.26 -3.54
C PRO A 55 -15.66 20.06 -2.67
N VAL A 56 -14.65 19.52 -1.98
CA VAL A 56 -14.81 18.49 -0.96
C VAL A 56 -15.01 19.17 0.39
N ARG A 57 -15.98 18.71 1.17
CA ARG A 57 -16.35 19.32 2.44
C ARG A 57 -15.55 18.80 3.63
N THR A 58 -14.97 17.62 3.50
CA THR A 58 -14.18 16.99 4.56
C THR A 58 -12.83 17.66 4.71
N GLU A 59 -12.47 18.02 5.93
CA GLU A 59 -11.17 18.61 6.25
C GLU A 59 -10.08 17.56 6.43
N LEU A 60 -10.48 16.35 6.85
CA LEU A 60 -9.62 15.18 7.01
C LEU A 60 -10.33 13.96 6.44
N VAL A 61 -9.57 13.07 5.80
CA VAL A 61 -10.08 11.76 5.38
C VAL A 61 -9.18 10.65 5.91
N ILE A 62 -9.80 9.66 6.57
CA ILE A 62 -9.15 8.40 6.95
C ILE A 62 -9.37 7.41 5.83
N ASP A 63 -8.28 7.01 5.16
CA ASP A 63 -8.34 6.14 3.99
C ASP A 63 -7.81 4.74 4.27
N ARG A 64 -8.62 3.73 3.88
CA ARG A 64 -8.23 2.33 3.83
C ARG A 64 -8.59 1.68 2.49
N LEU A 65 -9.03 2.46 1.51
CA LEU A 65 -9.59 1.97 0.25
C LEU A 65 -8.73 2.31 -0.97
N ALA A 66 -8.12 3.48 -0.99
CA ALA A 66 -7.42 4.01 -2.15
C ALA A 66 -6.20 3.20 -2.58
N TYR A 67 -5.64 2.42 -1.67
CA TYR A 67 -4.58 1.50 -2.03
C TYR A 67 -5.06 0.44 -3.05
N TRP A 68 -6.27 -0.09 -2.85
CA TRP A 68 -6.80 -1.17 -3.66
C TRP A 68 -7.46 -0.71 -4.96
N TYR A 69 -7.99 0.53 -4.98
CA TYR A 69 -8.85 0.99 -6.07
C TYR A 69 -8.42 2.36 -6.57
N TYR A 70 -8.34 2.51 -7.89
CA TYR A 70 -7.92 3.76 -8.52
C TYR A 70 -8.92 4.90 -8.32
N HIS A 71 -10.23 4.64 -8.42
CA HIS A 71 -11.24 5.68 -8.35
C HIS A 71 -11.22 6.46 -7.01
N PRO A 72 -11.31 5.83 -5.83
CA PRO A 72 -11.13 6.53 -4.56
C PRO A 72 -9.73 7.16 -4.42
N ARG A 73 -8.70 6.54 -4.97
CA ARG A 73 -7.34 7.10 -4.99
C ARG A 73 -7.28 8.44 -5.69
N GLU A 74 -7.86 8.54 -6.88
CA GLU A 74 -7.88 9.78 -7.65
C GLU A 74 -8.77 10.84 -6.99
N TRP A 75 -9.87 10.44 -6.36
CA TRP A 75 -10.68 11.35 -5.57
C TRP A 75 -9.89 11.94 -4.38
N LEU A 76 -9.15 11.13 -3.64
CA LEU A 76 -8.28 11.62 -2.55
C LEU A 76 -7.20 12.56 -3.04
N LYS A 77 -6.57 12.28 -4.18
CA LYS A 77 -5.60 13.19 -4.78
C LYS A 77 -6.23 14.54 -5.11
N LYS A 78 -7.44 14.53 -5.68
CA LYS A 78 -8.21 15.74 -5.94
C LYS A 78 -8.51 16.49 -4.63
N ALA A 79 -9.01 15.81 -3.61
CA ALA A 79 -9.32 16.39 -2.31
C ALA A 79 -8.10 17.09 -1.68
N ALA A 80 -6.93 16.44 -1.72
CA ALA A 80 -5.70 17.02 -1.20
C ALA A 80 -5.19 18.22 -2.02
N LEU A 81 -5.20 18.09 -3.37
CA LEU A 81 -4.59 19.08 -4.26
C LEU A 81 -5.46 20.32 -4.47
N MET A 82 -6.79 20.12 -4.53
CA MET A 82 -7.72 21.18 -4.85
C MET A 82 -8.36 21.83 -3.63
N ASP A 83 -8.56 21.05 -2.57
CA ASP A 83 -9.34 21.47 -1.41
C ASP A 83 -8.52 21.53 -0.11
N GLY A 84 -7.27 21.06 -0.14
CA GLY A 84 -6.38 21.07 1.03
C GLY A 84 -6.78 20.06 2.09
N THR A 85 -7.59 19.06 1.77
CA THR A 85 -8.01 18.00 2.69
C THR A 85 -6.79 17.25 3.22
N TYR A 86 -6.69 17.08 4.54
CA TYR A 86 -5.64 16.28 5.16
C TYR A 86 -5.96 14.78 5.02
N LEU A 87 -4.97 13.99 4.62
CA LEU A 87 -5.17 12.57 4.33
C LEU A 87 -4.39 11.66 5.28
N LEU A 88 -5.08 10.73 5.90
CA LEU A 88 -4.55 9.57 6.61
C LEU A 88 -4.98 8.29 5.86
N ASN A 89 -4.15 7.62 5.09
CA ASN A 89 -2.79 7.87 4.64
C ASN A 89 -2.79 8.63 3.30
N SER A 90 -1.64 9.22 2.94
CA SER A 90 -1.51 9.95 1.69
C SER A 90 -1.41 8.99 0.48
N PRO A 91 -2.25 9.14 -0.56
CA PRO A 91 -2.21 8.33 -1.78
C PRO A 91 -0.99 8.64 -2.66
N PHE A 92 -0.24 9.69 -2.37
CA PHE A 92 0.98 10.02 -3.09
C PHE A 92 2.19 9.19 -2.66
N THR A 93 2.14 8.59 -1.50
CA THR A 93 3.27 7.85 -0.93
C THR A 93 3.14 6.33 -1.02
N PHE A 94 1.95 5.76 -1.01
CA PHE A 94 1.63 4.31 -1.08
C PHE A 94 2.49 3.39 -0.21
N GLN A 95 3.20 3.94 0.73
CA GLN A 95 4.26 3.24 1.47
C GLN A 95 3.74 2.14 2.39
N SER A 96 2.48 2.23 2.82
CA SER A 96 1.95 1.30 3.82
C SER A 96 1.80 -0.14 3.31
N MET A 97 1.62 -0.33 2.00
CA MET A 97 1.42 -1.65 1.39
C MET A 97 2.40 -1.95 0.25
N GLU A 98 3.09 -0.95 -0.28
CA GLU A 98 4.15 -1.13 -1.24
C GLU A 98 5.45 -1.54 -0.53
N LYS A 99 5.79 -2.80 -0.65
CA LYS A 99 6.96 -3.39 0.02
C LYS A 99 8.28 -2.82 -0.49
N HIS A 100 8.34 -2.48 -1.77
CA HIS A 100 9.59 -2.09 -2.40
C HIS A 100 10.16 -0.79 -1.82
N SER A 101 9.38 0.28 -1.85
CA SER A 101 9.80 1.57 -1.28
C SER A 101 10.10 1.47 0.21
N ALA A 102 9.28 0.70 0.95
CA ALA A 102 9.51 0.47 2.37
C ALA A 102 10.85 -0.25 2.63
N TYR A 103 11.19 -1.28 1.85
CA TYR A 103 12.47 -1.97 1.98
C TYR A 103 13.65 -1.07 1.64
N CYS A 104 13.54 -0.29 0.56
CA CYS A 104 14.58 0.69 0.20
C CYS A 104 14.81 1.71 1.34
N ALA A 105 13.75 2.23 1.91
CA ALA A 105 13.82 3.15 3.04
C ALA A 105 14.46 2.50 4.28
N MET A 106 14.06 1.28 4.62
CA MET A 106 14.61 0.52 5.75
C MET A 106 16.12 0.29 5.57
N VAL A 107 16.54 -0.16 4.38
CA VAL A 107 17.97 -0.36 4.08
C VAL A 107 18.74 0.95 4.22
N ARG A 108 18.20 2.04 3.67
CA ARG A 108 18.83 3.36 3.77
C ARG A 108 18.97 3.86 5.20
N LEU A 109 18.02 3.53 6.07
CA LEU A 109 18.05 3.85 7.49
C LEU A 109 18.93 2.89 8.32
N GLY A 110 19.58 1.91 7.70
CA GLY A 110 20.42 0.94 8.39
C GLY A 110 19.64 -0.15 9.12
N LEU A 111 18.34 -0.27 8.88
CA LEU A 111 17.51 -1.32 9.46
C LEU A 111 17.78 -2.66 8.78
N LYS A 112 17.87 -3.72 9.57
CA LYS A 112 18.05 -5.07 9.05
C LYS A 112 16.74 -5.60 8.47
N ILE A 113 16.75 -5.90 7.20
CA ILE A 113 15.68 -6.62 6.50
C ILE A 113 16.23 -7.91 5.92
N PRO A 114 15.40 -8.93 5.66
CA PRO A 114 15.83 -10.09 4.92
C PRO A 114 16.35 -9.70 3.55
N ARG A 115 17.41 -10.37 3.10
CA ARG A 115 17.95 -10.13 1.76
C ARG A 115 16.87 -10.30 0.71
N THR A 116 16.70 -9.29 -0.14
CA THR A 116 15.58 -9.21 -1.08
C THR A 116 16.10 -8.78 -2.45
N VAL A 117 15.67 -9.49 -3.48
CA VAL A 117 15.94 -9.17 -4.88
C VAL A 117 14.63 -8.92 -5.60
N LEU A 118 14.52 -7.80 -6.31
CA LEU A 118 13.39 -7.53 -7.20
C LEU A 118 13.68 -8.22 -8.54
N VAL A 119 12.80 -9.12 -8.94
CA VAL A 119 12.91 -9.80 -10.24
C VAL A 119 12.00 -9.17 -11.27
N PRO A 120 12.44 -9.00 -12.51
CA PRO A 120 11.62 -8.49 -13.58
C PRO A 120 10.38 -9.36 -13.79
N TYR A 121 9.26 -8.73 -14.16
CA TYR A 121 8.09 -9.47 -14.62
C TYR A 121 8.33 -10.09 -16.01
N LYS A 122 7.50 -11.05 -16.37
CA LYS A 122 7.51 -11.63 -17.71
C LYS A 122 7.12 -10.59 -18.75
N ASN A 123 7.71 -10.71 -19.93
CA ASN A 123 7.40 -9.79 -21.03
C ASN A 123 5.91 -9.85 -21.37
N PRO A 124 5.22 -8.70 -21.43
CA PRO A 124 3.84 -8.63 -21.87
C PRO A 124 3.68 -9.20 -23.28
N VAL A 125 2.75 -10.16 -23.43
CA VAL A 125 2.58 -10.91 -24.70
C VAL A 125 2.03 -10.02 -25.81
N ASP A 126 1.14 -9.11 -25.49
CA ASP A 126 0.40 -8.28 -26.46
C ASP A 126 0.86 -6.83 -26.53
N ASN A 127 2.10 -6.54 -26.09
CA ASN A 127 2.62 -5.18 -26.09
C ASN A 127 3.74 -4.99 -27.11
N VAL A 128 3.37 -4.60 -28.33
CA VAL A 128 4.35 -4.35 -29.41
C VAL A 128 5.39 -3.32 -29.01
N ARG A 129 5.00 -2.30 -28.26
CA ARG A 129 5.92 -1.24 -27.80
C ARG A 129 6.94 -1.79 -26.80
N TRP A 130 6.56 -2.77 -25.97
CA TRP A 130 7.46 -3.45 -25.07
C TRP A 130 8.57 -4.20 -25.80
N ALA A 131 8.25 -4.86 -26.92
CA ALA A 131 9.26 -5.58 -27.69
C ALA A 131 10.43 -4.68 -28.13
N TYR A 132 10.13 -3.45 -28.58
CA TYR A 132 11.16 -2.46 -28.89
C TYR A 132 11.95 -1.98 -27.68
N THR A 133 11.25 -1.81 -26.56
CA THR A 133 11.88 -1.41 -25.30
C THR A 133 12.77 -2.52 -24.77
N ALA A 134 12.29 -3.74 -24.73
CA ALA A 134 13.01 -4.89 -24.23
C ALA A 134 14.32 -5.13 -25.03
N ALA A 135 14.28 -4.99 -26.34
CA ALA A 135 15.45 -5.16 -27.19
C ALA A 135 16.63 -4.23 -26.83
N LYS A 136 16.35 -3.08 -26.21
CA LYS A 136 17.35 -2.06 -25.85
C LYS A 136 17.71 -2.04 -24.37
N TYR A 137 16.75 -2.36 -23.49
CA TYR A 137 16.86 -2.09 -22.05
C TYR A 137 16.66 -3.33 -21.17
N ASN A 138 16.12 -4.41 -21.73
CA ASN A 138 15.95 -5.64 -20.97
C ASN A 138 17.21 -6.49 -21.08
N GLN A 139 17.76 -6.88 -19.94
CA GLN A 139 18.88 -7.81 -19.89
C GLN A 139 18.37 -9.18 -19.42
N SER A 140 18.94 -10.23 -20.00
CA SER A 140 18.69 -11.59 -19.54
C SER A 140 19.20 -11.75 -18.11
N PHE A 141 18.48 -12.46 -17.30
CA PHE A 141 18.87 -12.86 -15.95
C PHE A 141 18.62 -14.35 -15.75
N ASP A 142 19.34 -14.93 -14.81
CA ASP A 142 19.19 -16.31 -14.43
C ASP A 142 18.50 -16.36 -13.05
N LEU A 143 17.24 -16.79 -13.06
CA LEU A 143 16.40 -16.86 -11.85
C LEU A 143 16.97 -17.88 -10.85
N ASP A 144 17.56 -18.96 -11.33
CA ASP A 144 18.12 -20.02 -10.49
C ASP A 144 19.38 -19.55 -9.77
N ILE A 145 20.23 -18.80 -10.44
CA ILE A 145 21.42 -18.19 -9.83
C ILE A 145 21.00 -17.21 -8.74
N ILE A 146 19.99 -16.38 -8.99
CA ILE A 146 19.46 -15.44 -7.98
C ILE A 146 18.94 -16.18 -6.77
N ALA A 147 18.14 -17.22 -6.98
CA ALA A 147 17.55 -18.00 -5.89
C ALA A 147 18.62 -18.80 -5.11
N ALA A 148 19.60 -19.38 -5.79
CA ALA A 148 20.69 -20.09 -5.15
C ALA A 148 21.56 -19.17 -4.27
N ASP A 149 21.79 -17.93 -4.73
CA ASP A 149 22.52 -16.91 -3.98
C ASP A 149 21.75 -16.41 -2.74
N LEU A 150 20.40 -16.38 -2.80
CA LEU A 150 19.55 -16.06 -1.64
C LEU A 150 19.44 -17.22 -0.65
N GLY A 151 19.51 -18.45 -1.14
CA GLY A 151 19.36 -19.71 -0.36
C GLY A 151 17.92 -20.12 -0.12
N TYR A 152 17.65 -21.42 -0.31
CA TYR A 152 16.35 -22.01 0.01
C TYR A 152 16.22 -22.35 1.50
N PRO A 153 15.00 -22.30 2.10
CA PRO A 153 13.78 -21.81 1.50
C PRO A 153 13.75 -20.29 1.38
N LEU A 154 13.00 -19.78 0.42
CA LEU A 154 12.77 -18.35 0.22
C LEU A 154 11.30 -18.05 -0.06
N TYR A 155 10.95 -16.78 -0.12
CA TYR A 155 9.60 -16.34 -0.47
C TYR A 155 9.62 -15.54 -1.77
N MET A 156 8.69 -15.86 -2.68
CA MET A 156 8.33 -15.02 -3.80
C MET A 156 7.04 -14.27 -3.47
N LYS A 157 7.03 -12.95 -3.63
CA LYS A 157 5.88 -12.13 -3.28
C LYS A 157 5.79 -10.88 -4.16
N PRO A 158 4.57 -10.40 -4.46
CA PRO A 158 4.39 -9.17 -5.21
C PRO A 158 5.08 -7.98 -4.53
N PHE A 159 5.59 -7.04 -5.33
CA PHE A 159 6.22 -5.82 -4.83
C PHE A 159 5.24 -4.95 -4.02
N ASP A 160 3.97 -5.05 -4.33
CA ASP A 160 2.85 -4.41 -3.65
C ASP A 160 1.82 -5.43 -3.16
N GLY A 161 0.75 -4.95 -2.52
CA GLY A 161 -0.32 -5.80 -2.02
C GLY A 161 -0.12 -6.31 -0.59
N GLY A 162 -1.11 -7.02 -0.10
CA GLY A 162 -1.18 -7.52 1.28
C GLY A 162 -2.04 -8.77 1.40
N GLY A 163 -2.28 -9.21 2.64
CA GLY A 163 -3.15 -10.35 2.91
C GLY A 163 -2.64 -11.69 2.37
N TRP A 164 -1.32 -11.84 2.21
CA TRP A 164 -0.68 -13.05 1.65
C TRP A 164 -1.04 -13.37 0.19
N ARG A 165 -1.71 -12.46 -0.52
CA ARG A 165 -2.07 -12.67 -1.92
C ARG A 165 -0.82 -12.72 -2.80
N GLY A 166 -0.71 -13.75 -3.61
CA GLY A 166 0.42 -13.96 -4.53
C GLY A 166 1.76 -14.25 -3.83
N VAL A 167 1.73 -14.63 -2.55
CA VAL A 167 2.95 -15.02 -1.80
C VAL A 167 3.12 -16.53 -1.90
N SER A 168 4.29 -16.97 -2.37
CA SER A 168 4.67 -18.37 -2.47
C SER A 168 5.92 -18.65 -1.66
N ARG A 169 5.90 -19.72 -0.87
CA ARG A 169 7.10 -20.27 -0.26
C ARG A 169 7.78 -21.20 -1.27
N ILE A 170 9.05 -20.97 -1.47
CA ILE A 170 9.89 -21.63 -2.48
C ILE A 170 10.91 -22.51 -1.75
N ASN A 171 10.80 -23.81 -1.89
CA ASN A 171 11.69 -24.75 -1.21
C ASN A 171 12.78 -25.32 -2.14
N ASN A 172 12.56 -25.22 -3.44
CA ASN A 172 13.44 -25.77 -4.48
C ASN A 172 13.22 -25.04 -5.82
N GLN A 173 13.96 -25.45 -6.82
CA GLN A 173 13.93 -24.87 -8.16
C GLN A 173 12.57 -25.04 -8.87
N ASP A 174 11.91 -26.19 -8.71
CA ASP A 174 10.61 -26.43 -9.33
C ASP A 174 9.54 -25.49 -8.76
N ASP A 175 9.54 -25.29 -7.43
CA ASP A 175 8.66 -24.31 -6.79
C ASP A 175 8.92 -22.90 -7.31
N LEU A 176 10.19 -22.55 -7.56
CA LEU A 176 10.61 -21.25 -8.04
C LEU A 176 10.03 -20.95 -9.43
N HIS A 177 10.26 -21.86 -10.36
CA HIS A 177 9.78 -21.71 -11.73
C HIS A 177 8.26 -21.68 -11.80
N LYS A 178 7.61 -22.58 -11.05
CA LYS A 178 6.15 -22.59 -10.94
C LYS A 178 5.60 -21.25 -10.44
N ALA A 179 6.12 -20.75 -9.33
CA ALA A 179 5.67 -19.49 -8.76
C ALA A 179 5.93 -18.29 -9.69
N TYR A 180 7.06 -18.29 -10.39
CA TYR A 180 7.37 -17.25 -11.36
C TYR A 180 6.46 -17.34 -12.59
N ASP A 181 6.10 -18.55 -13.04
CA ASP A 181 5.15 -18.73 -14.12
C ASP A 181 3.74 -18.26 -13.74
N GLU A 182 3.31 -18.57 -12.54
CA GLU A 182 2.01 -18.14 -12.01
C GLU A 182 1.93 -16.62 -11.74
N SER A 183 3.06 -15.96 -11.53
CA SER A 183 3.07 -14.50 -11.29
C SER A 183 2.69 -13.67 -12.52
N GLY A 184 2.78 -14.23 -13.72
CA GLY A 184 2.45 -13.53 -14.97
C GLY A 184 3.26 -12.25 -15.16
N GLU A 185 2.59 -11.14 -15.33
CA GLU A 185 3.20 -9.82 -15.51
C GLU A 185 3.38 -9.04 -14.19
N MET A 186 3.21 -9.71 -13.03
CA MET A 186 3.46 -9.06 -11.74
C MET A 186 4.94 -8.96 -11.43
N LEU A 187 5.33 -7.79 -10.95
CA LEU A 187 6.68 -7.56 -10.45
C LEU A 187 6.84 -8.24 -9.08
N MET A 188 7.86 -9.08 -8.93
CA MET A 188 8.01 -9.93 -7.75
C MET A 188 9.31 -9.64 -6.99
N HIS A 189 9.23 -9.79 -5.67
CA HIS A 189 10.41 -9.92 -4.83
C HIS A 189 10.71 -11.39 -4.55
N LEU A 190 11.98 -11.78 -4.68
CA LEU A 190 12.54 -12.96 -4.04
C LEU A 190 13.20 -12.52 -2.72
N GLN A 191 12.81 -13.13 -1.62
CA GLN A 191 13.29 -12.77 -0.30
C GLN A 191 13.72 -13.98 0.50
N ALA A 192 14.90 -13.90 1.09
CA ALA A 192 15.40 -14.91 2.00
C ALA A 192 14.46 -15.12 3.19
N THR A 193 14.32 -16.36 3.64
CA THR A 193 13.56 -16.70 4.84
C THR A 193 14.28 -16.22 6.09
N VAL A 194 13.53 -15.80 7.08
CA VAL A 194 14.04 -15.50 8.43
C VAL A 194 13.51 -16.55 9.38
N ASP A 195 14.42 -17.23 10.07
CA ASP A 195 14.06 -18.05 11.22
C ASP A 195 13.81 -17.14 12.41
N TYR A 196 12.63 -17.27 13.01
CA TYR A 196 12.24 -16.46 14.15
C TYR A 196 11.53 -17.32 15.21
N GLU A 197 11.85 -17.06 16.46
CA GLU A 197 11.17 -17.67 17.60
C GLU A 197 9.93 -16.88 18.00
N LYS A 198 9.93 -15.58 17.76
CA LYS A 198 8.85 -14.68 18.15
C LYS A 198 8.49 -13.74 16.98
N PHE A 199 7.22 -13.50 16.84
CA PHE A 199 6.66 -12.52 15.89
C PHE A 199 5.96 -11.40 16.65
N ALA A 200 6.23 -10.16 16.26
CA ALA A 200 5.53 -9.01 16.79
C ALA A 200 5.07 -8.10 15.62
N ARG A 201 3.90 -7.53 15.75
CA ARG A 201 3.41 -6.48 14.85
C ARG A 201 3.26 -5.19 15.65
N ALA A 202 4.02 -4.18 15.27
CA ALA A 202 3.86 -2.83 15.78
C ALA A 202 2.91 -2.05 14.87
N LEU A 203 1.97 -1.33 15.47
CA LEU A 203 1.13 -0.37 14.79
C LEU A 203 1.48 1.00 15.37
N SER A 204 1.72 1.97 14.49
CA SER A 204 2.00 3.36 14.88
C SER A 204 1.08 4.29 14.09
N ILE A 205 0.73 5.39 14.71
CA ILE A 205 -0.05 6.48 14.14
C ILE A 205 0.86 7.69 14.00
#